data_cce06ac51881c7aff8bc8c824e847080
#
_entry.id   cce06ac51881c7aff8bc8c824e847080
#
_cell.length_a   1.000
_cell.length_b   1.000
_cell.length_c   1.000
_cell.angle_alpha   90.00
_cell.angle_beta   90.00
_cell.angle_gamma   90.00
#
_symmetry.space_group_name_H-M   'P 1'
#
loop_
_entity.id
_entity.type
_entity.pdbx_description
1 polymer ?
#
loop_
_entity_poly.entity_id
_entity_poly.type
_entity_poly.pdbx_seq_one_letter_code
_entity_poly.pdbx_strand_id
1 'polypeptide(L)'
;MTVRTMARTGAIGLVAAAVAVTAFTAPAQADSGSGAPKSQRHQGVQQAMDDLVKAGIPGVIAQLRTGDRVWNGTSGVADLQTGKPRRADERYRIASITKTFVATVLLDQEADGLLSLDDTVEHWLPGVVQGNGNDGRKITVRQLLDHTSGLFEYMGDPGYRKKFFTKEYLQSRYETWTPLQTVKVGLAHQPDFAPGARHQYSNTGYVLAGMIIEKASGNSYAHEVRKRILKPLGMRNTTLPGNSVTMPNPHSKAYSALSDDPNTTEYFDVTEQNGSQAFADGDIISTTGDVNRFFRALLGGRLLPAEQLKAMKTMHPNAGPVAGYTEYGLGLYSYRTSCGVKVWGHSGGASGALSETVATEDGRRTLSVNVNADWNWSPAIVESAFCGAKAAKAGKTGPIAR
;
A
#
# COMPACT_ATOMS: atom_id res chain seq x y z
N MET A 1 86.37 -31.35 -13.94
CA MET A 1 87.12 -32.60 -13.70
C MET A 1 86.13 -33.65 -13.25
N THR A 2 86.00 -34.62 -14.12
CA THR A 2 85.98 -36.04 -13.92
C THR A 2 84.78 -36.63 -13.17
N VAL A 3 83.96 -37.34 -13.79
CA VAL A 3 83.88 -38.62 -14.52
C VAL A 3 83.03 -39.63 -13.72
N ARG A 4 81.98 -40.09 -14.37
CA ARG A 4 81.49 -41.50 -14.52
C ARG A 4 81.38 -42.36 -13.26
N THR A 5 80.40 -43.20 -13.03
CA THR A 5 80.07 -44.37 -13.87
C THR A 5 78.77 -45.03 -13.48
N MET A 6 78.16 -45.70 -14.42
CA MET A 6 77.01 -46.64 -14.36
C MET A 6 77.23 -47.86 -13.46
N ALA A 7 76.19 -48.47 -12.96
CA ALA A 7 75.97 -49.91 -13.12
C ALA A 7 74.52 -50.31 -12.79
N ARG A 8 74.05 -51.26 -13.56
CA ARG A 8 72.74 -51.94 -13.66
C ARG A 8 72.58 -53.07 -12.66
N THR A 9 71.35 -53.54 -12.59
CA THR A 9 70.76 -54.85 -12.28
C THR A 9 70.14 -54.88 -10.89
N GLY A 10 68.92 -55.39 -10.65
CA GLY A 10 68.08 -56.36 -11.29
C GLY A 10 66.74 -56.47 -10.51
N ALA A 11 65.76 -56.95 -11.17
CA ALA A 11 64.44 -57.18 -10.73
C ALA A 11 64.25 -58.25 -9.66
N ILE A 12 63.23 -58.10 -8.78
CA ILE A 12 62.35 -59.18 -8.36
C ILE A 12 61.07 -58.52 -7.76
N GLY A 13 59.93 -58.93 -8.26
CA GLY A 13 58.63 -58.37 -7.89
C GLY A 13 58.10 -58.88 -6.55
N LEU A 14 57.30 -58.02 -5.94
CA LEU A 14 56.33 -58.43 -4.91
C LEU A 14 55.08 -57.62 -5.16
N VAL A 15 54.00 -58.36 -5.51
CA VAL A 15 52.67 -57.85 -5.65
C VAL A 15 52.10 -57.58 -4.23
N ALA A 16 51.94 -56.34 -3.84
CA ALA A 16 51.16 -55.98 -2.67
C ALA A 16 49.86 -55.33 -3.14
N ALA A 17 48.78 -56.07 -2.93
CA ALA A 17 47.45 -55.54 -3.19
C ALA A 17 47.11 -54.39 -2.21
N ALA A 18 47.12 -53.17 -2.68
CA ALA A 18 46.60 -52.00 -1.92
C ALA A 18 45.07 -51.94 -2.08
N VAL A 19 44.37 -52.29 -1.01
CA VAL A 19 42.91 -51.99 -0.90
C VAL A 19 42.73 -50.47 -0.77
N ALA A 20 42.34 -49.82 -1.85
CA ALA A 20 41.94 -48.42 -1.81
C ALA A 20 40.56 -48.31 -1.16
N VAL A 21 40.51 -47.85 0.09
CA VAL A 21 39.30 -47.41 0.74
C VAL A 21 38.93 -46.03 0.13
N THR A 22 38.04 -46.03 -0.86
CA THR A 22 37.42 -44.80 -1.34
C THR A 22 36.44 -44.32 -0.28
N ALA A 23 36.86 -43.34 0.51
CA ALA A 23 35.94 -42.56 1.33
C ALA A 23 35.02 -41.78 0.38
N PHE A 24 33.77 -42.24 0.25
CA PHE A 24 32.72 -41.45 -0.34
C PHE A 24 32.44 -40.26 0.60
N THR A 25 33.01 -39.11 0.33
CA THR A 25 32.56 -37.85 0.84
C THR A 25 31.23 -37.55 0.12
N ALA A 26 30.11 -37.82 0.80
CA ALA A 26 28.83 -37.34 0.35
C ALA A 26 28.92 -35.80 0.23
N PRO A 27 28.51 -35.21 -0.91
CA PRO A 27 28.41 -33.78 -0.99
C PRO A 27 27.38 -33.31 0.07
N ALA A 28 27.80 -32.35 0.91
CA ALA A 28 26.87 -31.67 1.81
C ALA A 28 25.71 -31.13 0.97
N GLN A 29 24.55 -31.73 1.13
CA GLN A 29 23.31 -31.16 0.59
C GLN A 29 23.12 -29.81 1.28
N ALA A 30 23.48 -28.75 0.57
CA ALA A 30 23.00 -27.42 0.92
C ALA A 30 21.48 -27.50 0.97
N ASP A 31 20.93 -27.20 2.13
CA ASP A 31 19.50 -27.13 2.39
C ASP A 31 18.88 -26.20 1.35
N SER A 32 18.36 -26.78 0.27
CA SER A 32 17.63 -26.06 -0.75
C SER A 32 16.26 -25.74 -0.14
N GLY A 33 16.20 -24.61 0.59
CA GLY A 33 14.94 -24.04 1.02
C GLY A 33 13.92 -24.18 -0.10
N SER A 34 12.80 -24.82 0.18
CA SER A 34 11.71 -25.20 -0.71
C SER A 34 11.07 -23.97 -1.39
N GLY A 35 11.82 -23.32 -2.26
CA GLY A 35 11.33 -22.27 -3.14
C GLY A 35 10.66 -22.92 -4.34
N ALA A 36 9.34 -22.82 -4.44
CA ALA A 36 8.65 -23.15 -5.68
C ALA A 36 9.35 -22.51 -6.89
N PRO A 37 9.43 -23.19 -8.05
CA PRO A 37 10.06 -22.67 -9.24
C PRO A 37 9.56 -21.26 -9.55
N LYS A 38 10.44 -20.35 -9.97
CA LYS A 38 10.18 -18.92 -10.16
C LYS A 38 8.96 -18.62 -11.06
N SER A 39 8.67 -19.49 -12.04
CA SER A 39 7.49 -19.44 -12.90
C SER A 39 6.18 -19.69 -12.15
N GLN A 40 6.17 -20.52 -11.12
CA GLN A 40 4.94 -20.88 -10.39
C GLN A 40 4.38 -19.75 -9.52
N ARG A 41 5.20 -18.84 -9.00
CA ARG A 41 4.71 -17.70 -8.20
C ARG A 41 3.96 -16.69 -9.04
N HIS A 42 4.48 -16.36 -10.23
CA HIS A 42 3.79 -15.46 -11.16
C HIS A 42 2.51 -16.07 -11.70
N GLN A 43 2.50 -17.40 -11.97
CA GLN A 43 1.30 -18.13 -12.37
C GLN A 43 0.20 -18.07 -11.32
N GLY A 44 0.53 -18.23 -10.02
CA GLY A 44 -0.44 -18.13 -8.94
C GLY A 44 -1.05 -16.73 -8.81
N VAL A 45 -0.25 -15.68 -8.95
CA VAL A 45 -0.73 -14.29 -8.95
C VAL A 45 -1.64 -14.04 -10.15
N GLN A 46 -1.19 -14.44 -11.36
CA GLN A 46 -1.99 -14.29 -12.56
C GLN A 46 -3.33 -15.04 -12.46
N GLN A 47 -3.31 -16.28 -11.99
CA GLN A 47 -4.53 -17.07 -11.78
C GLN A 47 -5.50 -16.37 -10.80
N ALA A 48 -5.00 -15.83 -9.69
CA ALA A 48 -5.84 -15.11 -8.73
C ALA A 48 -6.46 -13.82 -9.32
N MET A 49 -5.73 -13.13 -10.21
CA MET A 49 -6.25 -11.99 -10.98
C MET A 49 -7.34 -12.42 -11.97
N ASP A 50 -7.09 -13.52 -12.71
CA ASP A 50 -8.05 -14.06 -13.68
C ASP A 50 -9.33 -14.56 -13.00
N ASP A 51 -9.21 -15.16 -11.82
CA ASP A 51 -10.35 -15.63 -11.02
C ASP A 51 -11.18 -14.44 -10.50
N LEU A 52 -10.53 -13.32 -10.14
CA LEU A 52 -11.23 -12.11 -9.72
C LEU A 52 -12.01 -11.47 -10.91
N VAL A 53 -11.44 -11.49 -12.10
CA VAL A 53 -12.16 -11.04 -13.34
C VAL A 53 -13.35 -11.96 -13.61
N LYS A 54 -13.20 -13.29 -13.50
CA LYS A 54 -14.31 -14.24 -13.63
C LYS A 54 -15.40 -14.01 -12.57
N ALA A 55 -15.03 -13.49 -11.40
CA ALA A 55 -15.98 -13.12 -10.33
C ALA A 55 -16.65 -11.76 -10.57
N GLY A 56 -16.51 -11.14 -11.75
CA GLY A 56 -17.24 -9.95 -12.16
C GLY A 56 -16.51 -8.62 -12.02
N ILE A 57 -15.20 -8.63 -11.70
CA ILE A 57 -14.39 -7.42 -11.77
C ILE A 57 -13.98 -7.12 -13.21
N PRO A 58 -14.15 -5.88 -13.72
CA PRO A 58 -13.81 -5.56 -15.11
C PRO A 58 -12.35 -5.84 -15.44
N GLY A 59 -11.41 -5.42 -14.58
CA GLY A 59 -10.01 -5.65 -14.83
C GLY A 59 -9.09 -5.41 -13.65
N VAL A 60 -7.95 -6.08 -13.67
CA VAL A 60 -6.93 -6.07 -12.63
C VAL A 60 -5.57 -5.79 -13.25
N ILE A 61 -4.76 -4.98 -12.57
CA ILE A 61 -3.32 -4.85 -12.85
C ILE A 61 -2.53 -5.11 -11.58
N ALA A 62 -1.36 -5.75 -11.73
CA ALA A 62 -0.45 -5.96 -10.61
C ALA A 62 1.00 -5.81 -11.05
N GLN A 63 1.84 -5.32 -10.15
CA GLN A 63 3.29 -5.40 -10.30
C GLN A 63 3.89 -6.05 -9.06
N LEU A 64 4.55 -7.20 -9.26
CA LEU A 64 5.35 -7.88 -8.25
C LEU A 64 6.82 -7.60 -8.52
N ARG A 65 7.52 -7.08 -7.51
CA ARG A 65 8.96 -6.87 -7.53
C ARG A 65 9.63 -7.74 -6.48
N THR A 66 10.74 -8.39 -6.85
CA THR A 66 11.59 -9.14 -5.93
C THR A 66 13.05 -8.81 -6.22
N GLY A 67 13.67 -8.03 -5.35
CA GLY A 67 14.98 -7.42 -5.62
C GLY A 67 14.89 -6.51 -6.85
N ASP A 68 15.69 -6.82 -7.89
CA ASP A 68 15.69 -6.04 -9.14
C ASP A 68 14.77 -6.64 -10.23
N ARG A 69 14.17 -7.80 -9.97
CA ARG A 69 13.23 -8.43 -10.91
C ARG A 69 11.85 -7.84 -10.75
N VAL A 70 11.24 -7.50 -11.89
CA VAL A 70 9.89 -6.97 -11.97
C VAL A 70 9.05 -7.89 -12.84
N TRP A 71 7.87 -8.22 -12.38
CA TRP A 71 6.82 -8.86 -13.15
C TRP A 71 5.58 -7.97 -13.15
N ASN A 72 4.96 -7.83 -14.31
CA ASN A 72 3.71 -7.10 -14.48
C ASN A 72 2.64 -8.07 -14.96
N GLY A 73 1.50 -8.10 -14.26
CA GLY A 73 0.32 -8.87 -14.62
C GLY A 73 -0.83 -7.95 -15.01
N THR A 74 -1.63 -8.40 -15.97
CA THR A 74 -2.89 -7.76 -16.33
C THR A 74 -3.94 -8.85 -16.55
N SER A 75 -5.19 -8.57 -16.18
CA SER A 75 -6.34 -9.43 -16.45
C SER A 75 -7.57 -8.57 -16.72
N GLY A 76 -8.47 -9.04 -17.59
CA GLY A 76 -9.69 -8.34 -17.94
C GLY A 76 -9.48 -7.06 -18.77
N VAL A 77 -10.43 -6.14 -18.67
CA VAL A 77 -10.55 -4.99 -19.56
C VAL A 77 -10.41 -3.64 -18.82
N ALA A 78 -9.86 -2.67 -19.52
CA ALA A 78 -9.78 -1.28 -19.10
C ALA A 78 -11.11 -0.54 -19.33
N ASP A 79 -11.91 -1.02 -20.26
CA ASP A 79 -13.17 -0.40 -20.67
C ASP A 79 -14.18 -1.49 -21.04
N LEU A 80 -15.27 -1.56 -20.29
CA LEU A 80 -16.36 -2.54 -20.50
C LEU A 80 -17.10 -2.34 -21.82
N GLN A 81 -17.16 -1.10 -22.33
CA GLN A 81 -17.88 -0.78 -23.55
C GLN A 81 -17.11 -1.21 -24.81
N THR A 82 -15.79 -0.97 -24.79
CA THR A 82 -14.93 -1.24 -25.96
C THR A 82 -14.20 -2.58 -25.89
N GLY A 83 -14.17 -3.23 -24.72
CA GLY A 83 -13.38 -4.44 -24.50
C GLY A 83 -11.86 -4.23 -24.51
N LYS A 84 -11.39 -2.97 -24.45
CA LYS A 84 -9.96 -2.66 -24.45
C LYS A 84 -9.26 -3.32 -23.25
N PRO A 85 -8.18 -4.09 -23.46
CA PRO A 85 -7.50 -4.78 -22.37
C PRO A 85 -6.80 -3.79 -21.41
N ARG A 86 -6.61 -4.23 -20.14
CA ARG A 86 -5.80 -3.50 -19.14
C ARG A 86 -4.34 -3.42 -19.57
N ARG A 87 -3.68 -2.36 -19.17
CA ARG A 87 -2.23 -2.13 -19.37
C ARG A 87 -1.52 -1.98 -18.03
N ALA A 88 -0.33 -2.53 -17.92
CA ALA A 88 0.44 -2.52 -16.68
C ALA A 88 0.94 -1.12 -16.25
N ASP A 89 0.97 -0.15 -17.17
CA ASP A 89 1.43 1.22 -16.95
C ASP A 89 0.29 2.21 -16.68
N GLU A 90 -0.94 1.72 -16.51
CA GLU A 90 -2.10 2.56 -16.22
C GLU A 90 -1.99 3.27 -14.88
N ARG A 91 -2.44 4.52 -14.89
CA ARG A 91 -2.61 5.34 -13.69
C ARG A 91 -3.98 5.07 -13.07
N TYR A 92 -4.02 5.09 -11.75
CA TYR A 92 -5.24 4.88 -10.96
C TYR A 92 -5.19 5.71 -9.69
N ARG A 93 -6.35 5.98 -9.08
CA ARG A 93 -6.44 6.60 -7.76
C ARG A 93 -5.99 5.58 -6.72
N ILE A 94 -4.94 5.92 -5.97
CA ILE A 94 -4.40 5.01 -4.94
C ILE A 94 -5.16 5.10 -3.64
N ALA A 95 -6.10 6.07 -3.54
CA ALA A 95 -6.96 6.28 -2.37
C ALA A 95 -6.15 6.29 -1.06
N SER A 96 -6.58 5.57 -0.03
CA SER A 96 -5.95 5.61 1.30
C SER A 96 -4.48 5.18 1.36
N ILE A 97 -3.90 4.60 0.30
CA ILE A 97 -2.43 4.44 0.21
C ILE A 97 -1.73 5.81 0.34
N THR A 98 -2.42 6.91 -0.02
CA THR A 98 -2.01 8.31 0.20
C THR A 98 -1.59 8.56 1.65
N LYS A 99 -2.23 7.92 2.62
CA LYS A 99 -1.94 8.10 4.04
C LYS A 99 -0.49 7.75 4.40
N THR A 100 0.07 6.73 3.75
CA THR A 100 1.48 6.39 3.95
C THR A 100 2.41 7.50 3.44
N PHE A 101 2.04 8.19 2.35
CA PHE A 101 2.79 9.36 1.86
C PHE A 101 2.70 10.53 2.85
N VAL A 102 1.51 10.82 3.36
CA VAL A 102 1.26 11.89 4.34
C VAL A 102 2.05 11.64 5.61
N ALA A 103 1.98 10.44 6.18
CA ALA A 103 2.75 10.06 7.35
C ALA A 103 4.26 10.15 7.11
N THR A 104 4.74 9.74 5.93
CA THR A 104 6.15 9.89 5.56
C THR A 104 6.58 11.35 5.54
N VAL A 105 5.75 12.26 4.99
CA VAL A 105 6.06 13.71 4.97
C VAL A 105 6.12 14.29 6.38
N LEU A 106 5.15 13.97 7.26
CA LEU A 106 5.14 14.49 8.63
C LEU A 106 6.33 13.96 9.45
N LEU A 107 6.68 12.69 9.29
CA LEU A 107 7.87 12.11 9.93
C LEU A 107 9.18 12.71 9.43
N ASP A 108 9.27 13.05 8.15
CA ASP A 108 10.42 13.74 7.57
C ASP A 108 10.49 15.21 8.04
N GLN A 109 9.34 15.88 8.17
CA GLN A 109 9.26 17.22 8.77
C GLN A 109 9.64 17.21 10.27
N GLU A 110 9.26 16.16 11.02
CA GLU A 110 9.73 15.97 12.42
C GLU A 110 11.25 15.80 12.47
N ALA A 111 11.83 15.01 11.57
CA ALA A 111 13.28 14.84 11.48
C ALA A 111 14.02 16.16 11.15
N ASP A 112 13.39 17.04 10.37
CA ASP A 112 13.89 18.39 10.09
C ASP A 112 13.69 19.37 11.26
N GLY A 113 13.01 18.97 12.35
CA GLY A 113 12.70 19.82 13.50
C GLY A 113 11.62 20.87 13.23
N LEU A 114 10.80 20.69 12.19
CA LEU A 114 9.72 21.63 11.84
C LEU A 114 8.48 21.43 12.70
N LEU A 115 8.28 20.25 13.27
CA LEU A 115 7.17 19.89 14.16
C LEU A 115 7.58 18.74 15.09
N SER A 116 6.77 18.48 16.09
CA SER A 116 6.81 17.24 16.87
C SER A 116 5.53 16.45 16.66
N LEU A 117 5.62 15.13 16.57
CA LEU A 117 4.41 14.28 16.54
C LEU A 117 3.58 14.38 17.82
N ASP A 118 4.17 14.89 18.90
CA ASP A 118 3.49 15.08 20.17
C ASP A 118 2.89 16.48 20.32
N ASP A 119 3.08 17.36 19.32
CA ASP A 119 2.37 18.63 19.24
C ASP A 119 0.87 18.39 19.12
N THR A 120 0.08 19.29 19.72
CA THR A 120 -1.38 19.21 19.63
C THR A 120 -1.89 19.74 18.29
N VAL A 121 -3.05 19.25 17.87
CA VAL A 121 -3.75 19.79 16.68
C VAL A 121 -4.05 21.26 16.85
N GLU A 122 -4.42 21.71 18.06
CA GLU A 122 -4.69 23.12 18.37
C GLU A 122 -3.47 24.01 18.16
N HIS A 123 -2.26 23.51 18.44
CA HIS A 123 -1.02 24.25 18.21
C HIS A 123 -0.87 24.65 16.72
N TRP A 124 -1.12 23.71 15.81
CA TRP A 124 -0.96 23.91 14.37
C TRP A 124 -2.19 24.52 13.68
N LEU A 125 -3.36 24.19 14.17
CA LEU A 125 -4.66 24.55 13.57
C LEU A 125 -5.59 25.18 14.64
N PRO A 126 -5.20 26.34 15.19
CA PRO A 126 -5.95 26.94 16.28
C PRO A 126 -7.41 27.20 15.93
N GLY A 127 -8.33 26.77 16.79
CA GLY A 127 -9.75 26.94 16.63
C GLY A 127 -10.41 26.07 15.57
N VAL A 128 -9.69 25.17 14.90
CA VAL A 128 -10.27 24.29 13.87
C VAL A 128 -11.00 23.10 14.50
N VAL A 129 -10.38 22.41 15.47
CA VAL A 129 -10.96 21.22 16.12
C VAL A 129 -11.60 21.62 17.45
N GLN A 130 -12.88 22.01 17.38
CA GLN A 130 -13.66 22.42 18.54
C GLN A 130 -15.16 22.22 18.32
N GLY A 131 -15.93 22.25 19.40
CA GLY A 131 -17.39 22.07 19.37
C GLY A 131 -17.82 20.60 19.36
N ASN A 132 -19.06 20.34 19.70
CA ASN A 132 -19.65 18.99 19.79
C ASN A 132 -18.82 17.98 20.62
N GLY A 133 -18.05 18.43 21.60
CA GLY A 133 -17.14 17.56 22.39
C GLY A 133 -15.77 17.35 21.76
N ASN A 134 -15.52 17.85 20.56
CA ASN A 134 -14.18 17.83 19.95
C ASN A 134 -13.27 18.89 20.59
N ASP A 135 -12.01 18.54 20.85
CA ASP A 135 -11.03 19.41 21.50
C ASP A 135 -9.61 19.15 20.95
N GLY A 136 -9.15 20.01 20.02
CA GLY A 136 -7.84 19.91 19.38
C GLY A 136 -6.65 20.01 20.34
N ARG A 137 -6.83 20.53 21.55
CA ARG A 137 -5.79 20.60 22.59
C ARG A 137 -5.47 19.25 23.20
N LYS A 138 -6.32 18.25 23.02
CA LYS A 138 -6.19 16.88 23.55
C LYS A 138 -5.75 15.85 22.51
N ILE A 139 -5.69 16.26 21.26
CA ILE A 139 -5.35 15.39 20.13
C ILE A 139 -3.95 15.76 19.64
N THR A 140 -3.04 14.79 19.55
CA THR A 140 -1.71 15.00 18.99
C THR A 140 -1.65 14.66 17.50
N VAL A 141 -0.61 15.15 16.81
CA VAL A 141 -0.32 14.78 15.40
C VAL A 141 -0.16 13.26 15.28
N ARG A 142 0.52 12.62 16.23
CA ARG A 142 0.67 11.15 16.31
C ARG A 142 -0.68 10.44 16.29
N GLN A 143 -1.63 10.91 17.09
CA GLN A 143 -2.96 10.32 17.20
C GLN A 143 -3.82 10.50 15.95
N LEU A 144 -3.52 11.48 15.11
CA LEU A 144 -4.11 11.57 13.77
C LEU A 144 -3.58 10.45 12.86
N LEU A 145 -2.27 10.17 12.92
CA LEU A 145 -1.58 9.23 12.04
C LEU A 145 -1.85 7.76 12.38
N ASP A 146 -2.03 7.43 13.66
CA ASP A 146 -2.30 6.06 14.13
C ASP A 146 -3.78 5.77 14.39
N HIS A 147 -4.68 6.71 14.00
CA HIS A 147 -6.12 6.56 14.14
C HIS A 147 -6.62 6.40 15.59
N THR A 148 -5.94 7.06 16.55
CA THR A 148 -6.35 7.05 17.96
C THR A 148 -6.90 8.40 18.43
N SER A 149 -7.14 9.33 17.51
CA SER A 149 -7.67 10.68 17.83
C SER A 149 -9.08 10.69 18.40
N GLY A 150 -9.89 9.67 18.12
CA GLY A 150 -11.32 9.63 18.47
C GLY A 150 -12.21 10.48 17.57
N LEU A 151 -11.67 11.20 16.59
CA LEU A 151 -12.47 12.01 15.67
C LEU A 151 -13.41 11.14 14.83
N PHE A 152 -14.65 11.56 14.73
CA PHE A 152 -15.66 10.90 13.90
C PHE A 152 -15.18 10.76 12.44
N GLU A 153 -15.43 9.60 11.83
CA GLU A 153 -15.14 9.33 10.42
C GLU A 153 -16.12 10.06 9.51
N TYR A 154 -15.68 11.12 8.81
CA TYR A 154 -16.58 11.97 8.02
C TYR A 154 -17.34 11.20 6.93
N MET A 155 -16.77 10.12 6.38
CA MET A 155 -17.49 9.27 5.41
C MET A 155 -18.64 8.47 6.04
N GLY A 156 -18.73 8.42 7.35
CA GLY A 156 -19.86 7.85 8.10
C GLY A 156 -21.05 8.80 8.23
N ASP A 157 -20.90 10.09 7.92
CA ASP A 157 -22.01 11.04 7.96
C ASP A 157 -23.10 10.69 6.95
N PRO A 158 -24.39 10.59 7.36
CA PRO A 158 -25.48 10.20 6.47
C PRO A 158 -25.64 11.10 5.24
N GLY A 159 -25.45 12.42 5.38
CA GLY A 159 -25.53 13.37 4.29
C GLY A 159 -24.38 13.21 3.31
N TYR A 160 -23.16 13.02 3.84
CA TYR A 160 -21.98 12.74 3.03
C TYR A 160 -22.15 11.41 2.28
N ARG A 161 -22.55 10.32 2.96
CA ARG A 161 -22.79 9.02 2.35
C ARG A 161 -23.81 9.09 1.22
N LYS A 162 -24.95 9.75 1.46
CA LYS A 162 -25.99 9.93 0.44
C LYS A 162 -25.43 10.61 -0.80
N LYS A 163 -24.61 11.65 -0.62
CA LYS A 163 -24.03 12.44 -1.70
C LYS A 163 -22.93 11.72 -2.48
N PHE A 164 -22.05 10.96 -1.80
CA PHE A 164 -20.82 10.43 -2.40
C PHE A 164 -20.81 8.92 -2.60
N PHE A 165 -21.75 8.16 -1.99
CA PHE A 165 -21.81 6.70 -2.12
C PHE A 165 -23.10 6.16 -2.72
N THR A 166 -23.98 7.06 -3.22
CA THR A 166 -25.17 6.68 -3.97
C THR A 166 -25.12 7.27 -5.38
N LYS A 167 -26.18 7.05 -6.17
CA LYS A 167 -26.30 7.63 -7.53
C LYS A 167 -26.28 9.19 -7.55
N GLU A 168 -26.46 9.85 -6.41
CA GLU A 168 -26.29 11.31 -6.31
C GLU A 168 -24.84 11.73 -6.60
N TYR A 169 -23.88 10.82 -6.42
CA TYR A 169 -22.49 11.05 -6.78
C TYR A 169 -22.30 11.43 -8.25
N LEU A 170 -23.10 10.91 -9.16
CA LEU A 170 -22.98 11.24 -10.59
C LEU A 170 -23.16 12.72 -10.88
N GLN A 171 -23.86 13.44 -10.00
CA GLN A 171 -24.05 14.90 -10.09
C GLN A 171 -23.01 15.66 -9.28
N SER A 172 -22.64 15.15 -8.09
CA SER A 172 -21.77 15.84 -7.12
C SER A 172 -20.26 15.58 -7.33
N ARG A 173 -19.89 14.58 -8.13
CA ARG A 173 -18.48 14.12 -8.31
C ARG A 173 -17.51 15.17 -8.88
N TYR A 174 -18.01 16.27 -9.39
CA TYR A 174 -17.20 17.37 -9.92
C TYR A 174 -17.07 18.54 -8.95
N GLU A 175 -17.75 18.50 -7.81
CA GLU A 175 -17.69 19.57 -6.82
C GLU A 175 -16.30 19.70 -6.21
N THR A 176 -15.87 20.96 -6.04
CA THR A 176 -14.64 21.27 -5.31
C THR A 176 -14.93 21.45 -3.83
N TRP A 177 -14.18 20.75 -3.01
CA TRP A 177 -14.23 20.85 -1.55
C TRP A 177 -12.91 21.38 -1.02
N THR A 178 -12.99 22.25 0.00
CA THR A 178 -11.81 22.60 0.79
C THR A 178 -11.59 21.58 1.90
N PRO A 179 -10.33 21.37 2.35
CA PRO A 179 -10.05 20.48 3.48
C PRO A 179 -10.89 20.81 4.72
N LEU A 180 -11.09 22.11 4.99
CA LEU A 180 -11.90 22.56 6.12
C LEU A 180 -13.39 22.17 5.98
N GLN A 181 -13.95 22.15 4.76
CA GLN A 181 -15.33 21.67 4.55
C GLN A 181 -15.45 20.17 4.89
N THR A 182 -14.48 19.35 4.45
CA THR A 182 -14.44 17.93 4.77
C THR A 182 -14.31 17.70 6.29
N VAL A 183 -13.36 18.39 6.95
CA VAL A 183 -13.18 18.31 8.41
C VAL A 183 -14.44 18.70 9.16
N LYS A 184 -15.16 19.76 8.73
CA LYS A 184 -16.40 20.21 9.38
C LYS A 184 -17.51 19.15 9.35
N VAL A 185 -17.55 18.26 8.34
CA VAL A 185 -18.49 17.13 8.34
C VAL A 185 -18.21 16.20 9.53
N GLY A 186 -16.95 15.83 9.75
CA GLY A 186 -16.56 15.02 10.91
C GLY A 186 -16.83 15.72 12.25
N LEU A 187 -16.51 17.02 12.36
CA LEU A 187 -16.67 17.81 13.59
C LEU A 187 -18.13 18.19 13.89
N ALA A 188 -19.05 17.96 12.97
CA ALA A 188 -20.49 18.09 13.24
C ALA A 188 -20.99 17.00 14.21
N HIS A 189 -20.22 15.93 14.38
CA HIS A 189 -20.51 14.81 15.29
C HIS A 189 -19.63 14.89 16.55
N GLN A 190 -20.08 14.19 17.60
CA GLN A 190 -19.25 13.98 18.79
C GLN A 190 -18.07 13.02 18.46
N PRO A 191 -16.92 13.14 19.14
CA PRO A 191 -15.89 12.14 19.01
C PRO A 191 -16.40 10.76 19.45
N ASP A 192 -15.96 9.71 18.77
CA ASP A 192 -16.36 8.33 19.05
C ASP A 192 -15.78 7.80 20.38
N PHE A 193 -14.67 8.42 20.85
CA PHE A 193 -13.97 8.09 22.11
C PHE A 193 -12.95 9.18 22.47
N ALA A 194 -12.45 9.12 23.70
CA ALA A 194 -11.39 10.02 24.14
C ALA A 194 -10.06 9.75 23.39
N PRO A 195 -9.28 10.79 23.02
CA PRO A 195 -8.01 10.61 22.33
C PRO A 195 -7.09 9.61 23.07
N GLY A 196 -6.52 8.67 22.32
CA GLY A 196 -5.64 7.61 22.84
C GLY A 196 -6.35 6.39 23.45
N ALA A 197 -7.68 6.42 23.62
CA ALA A 197 -8.39 5.34 24.30
C ALA A 197 -8.49 4.04 23.48
N ARG A 198 -8.59 4.15 22.18
CA ARG A 198 -8.63 2.99 21.26
C ARG A 198 -8.25 3.41 19.83
N HIS A 199 -8.04 2.43 18.99
CA HIS A 199 -7.89 2.61 17.54
C HIS A 199 -9.25 2.54 16.85
N GLN A 200 -9.53 3.51 15.96
CA GLN A 200 -10.62 3.47 15.01
C GLN A 200 -10.26 4.33 13.80
N TYR A 201 -10.25 3.70 12.63
CA TYR A 201 -9.86 4.36 11.39
C TYR A 201 -10.67 5.64 11.15
N SER A 202 -9.99 6.75 10.87
CA SER A 202 -10.63 8.04 10.59
C SER A 202 -9.89 8.81 9.49
N ASN A 203 -10.58 9.04 8.40
CA ASN A 203 -10.11 9.90 7.30
C ASN A 203 -10.05 11.37 7.74
N THR A 204 -10.93 11.80 8.65
CA THR A 204 -10.94 13.15 9.22
C THR A 204 -9.56 13.52 9.80
N GLY A 205 -8.92 12.56 10.48
CA GLY A 205 -7.56 12.75 11.03
C GLY A 205 -6.52 13.04 9.95
N TYR A 206 -6.60 12.38 8.80
CA TYR A 206 -5.63 12.57 7.71
C TYR A 206 -5.86 13.83 6.88
N VAL A 207 -7.09 14.31 6.78
CA VAL A 207 -7.34 15.66 6.23
C VAL A 207 -6.68 16.72 7.11
N LEU A 208 -6.83 16.62 8.45
CA LEU A 208 -6.11 17.50 9.40
C LEU A 208 -4.61 17.35 9.29
N ALA A 209 -4.08 16.13 9.16
CA ALA A 209 -2.65 15.87 8.98
C ALA A 209 -2.09 16.59 7.74
N GLY A 210 -2.82 16.59 6.61
CA GLY A 210 -2.46 17.37 5.44
C GLY A 210 -2.44 18.88 5.67
N MET A 211 -3.42 19.39 6.40
CA MET A 211 -3.46 20.82 6.80
C MET A 211 -2.27 21.18 7.70
N ILE A 212 -1.85 20.28 8.60
CA ILE A 212 -0.68 20.47 9.46
C ILE A 212 0.61 20.47 8.64
N ILE A 213 0.76 19.60 7.62
CA ILE A 213 1.89 19.65 6.68
C ILE A 213 2.05 21.06 6.09
N GLU A 214 0.93 21.65 5.66
CA GLU A 214 0.93 22.99 5.05
C GLU A 214 1.33 24.08 6.06
N LYS A 215 0.84 23.99 7.29
CA LYS A 215 1.17 24.97 8.36
C LYS A 215 2.64 24.87 8.78
N ALA A 216 3.15 23.66 8.96
CA ALA A 216 4.54 23.43 9.43
C ALA A 216 5.57 23.84 8.38
N SER A 217 5.28 23.65 7.09
CA SER A 217 6.22 23.96 6.00
C SER A 217 6.03 25.32 5.35
N GLY A 218 4.84 25.92 5.48
CA GLY A 218 4.44 27.10 4.70
C GLY A 218 4.18 26.81 3.21
N ASN A 219 4.20 25.55 2.78
CA ASN A 219 3.97 25.11 1.41
C ASN A 219 2.70 24.26 1.33
N SER A 220 2.16 24.09 0.11
CA SER A 220 1.05 23.16 -0.07
C SER A 220 1.47 21.71 0.22
N TYR A 221 0.54 20.90 0.71
CA TYR A 221 0.68 19.46 0.89
C TYR A 221 1.25 18.78 -0.37
N ALA A 222 0.69 19.16 -1.53
CA ALA A 222 1.15 18.63 -2.82
C ALA A 222 2.61 18.98 -3.13
N HIS A 223 3.07 20.19 -2.73
CA HIS A 223 4.47 20.59 -2.86
C HIS A 223 5.39 19.72 -2.00
N GLU A 224 5.02 19.51 -0.73
CA GLU A 224 5.85 18.74 0.20
C GLU A 224 5.96 17.27 -0.22
N VAL A 225 4.86 16.63 -0.65
CA VAL A 225 4.91 15.27 -1.22
C VAL A 225 5.82 15.22 -2.45
N ARG A 226 5.69 16.18 -3.38
CA ARG A 226 6.57 16.21 -4.56
C ARG A 226 8.04 16.41 -4.20
N LYS A 227 8.34 17.32 -3.28
CA LYS A 227 9.70 17.67 -2.87
C LYS A 227 10.37 16.50 -2.14
N ARG A 228 9.69 15.94 -1.15
CA ARG A 228 10.27 14.96 -0.21
C ARG A 228 10.22 13.52 -0.72
N ILE A 229 9.26 13.20 -1.59
CA ILE A 229 9.03 11.81 -2.04
C ILE A 229 9.17 11.67 -3.55
N LEU A 230 8.32 12.38 -4.34
CA LEU A 230 8.20 12.09 -5.76
C LEU A 230 9.47 12.40 -6.56
N LYS A 231 10.08 13.58 -6.32
CA LYS A 231 11.31 14.00 -7.02
C LYS A 231 12.51 13.11 -6.66
N PRO A 232 12.84 12.86 -5.37
CA PRO A 232 13.96 12.01 -5.00
C PRO A 232 13.86 10.59 -5.54
N LEU A 233 12.64 10.04 -5.62
CA LEU A 233 12.40 8.69 -6.11
C LEU A 233 12.16 8.60 -7.63
N GLY A 234 12.08 9.72 -8.34
CA GLY A 234 11.78 9.75 -9.77
C GLY A 234 10.41 9.17 -10.11
N MET A 235 9.39 9.45 -9.29
CA MET A 235 8.01 8.97 -9.44
C MET A 235 7.25 9.86 -10.43
N ARG A 236 7.58 9.75 -11.71
CA ARG A 236 7.09 10.65 -12.78
C ARG A 236 5.64 10.41 -13.16
N ASN A 237 5.07 9.26 -12.79
CA ASN A 237 3.69 8.88 -13.09
C ASN A 237 2.74 9.09 -11.91
N THR A 238 3.24 9.74 -10.85
CA THR A 238 2.47 10.05 -9.64
C THR A 238 2.13 11.54 -9.60
N THR A 239 0.86 11.85 -9.38
CA THR A 239 0.35 13.22 -9.33
C THR A 239 -0.60 13.42 -8.15
N LEU A 240 -0.63 14.65 -7.64
CA LEU A 240 -1.65 15.14 -6.73
C LEU A 240 -2.54 16.06 -7.56
N PRO A 241 -3.79 15.64 -7.89
CA PRO A 241 -4.61 16.30 -8.91
C PRO A 241 -5.16 17.65 -8.46
N GLY A 242 -5.24 17.90 -7.15
CA GLY A 242 -5.95 19.08 -6.64
C GLY A 242 -7.41 19.05 -7.07
N ASN A 243 -7.87 20.09 -7.75
CA ASN A 243 -9.25 20.22 -8.23
C ASN A 243 -9.46 19.64 -9.65
N SER A 244 -8.43 19.04 -10.27
CA SER A 244 -8.58 18.44 -11.58
C SER A 244 -9.48 17.20 -11.51
N VAL A 245 -10.46 17.12 -12.41
CA VAL A 245 -11.39 15.99 -12.52
C VAL A 245 -10.86 14.90 -13.45
N THR A 246 -9.86 15.20 -14.27
CA THR A 246 -9.39 14.30 -15.33
C THR A 246 -8.37 13.29 -14.81
N MET A 247 -8.40 12.09 -15.37
CA MET A 247 -7.36 11.07 -15.14
C MET A 247 -6.25 11.22 -16.18
N PRO A 248 -4.97 11.33 -15.77
CA PRO A 248 -3.85 11.36 -16.70
C PRO A 248 -3.70 10.04 -17.47
N ASN A 249 -3.43 10.11 -18.76
CA ASN A 249 -3.18 8.94 -19.60
C ASN A 249 -1.79 8.30 -19.33
N PRO A 250 -1.64 6.97 -19.50
CA PRO A 250 -2.71 5.99 -19.76
C PRO A 250 -3.49 5.64 -18.49
N HIS A 251 -4.78 5.39 -18.61
CA HIS A 251 -5.63 4.92 -17.52
C HIS A 251 -6.74 4.00 -18.03
N SER A 252 -7.35 3.22 -17.15
CA SER A 252 -8.60 2.51 -17.40
C SER A 252 -9.79 3.39 -17.04
N LYS A 253 -10.99 2.98 -17.49
CA LYS A 253 -12.22 3.40 -16.86
C LYS A 253 -12.28 2.89 -15.43
N ALA A 254 -12.97 3.62 -14.56
CA ALA A 254 -13.22 3.28 -13.17
C ALA A 254 -14.73 3.08 -12.98
N TYR A 255 -15.14 1.95 -12.45
CA TYR A 255 -16.54 1.57 -12.36
C TYR A 255 -16.98 1.47 -10.90
N SER A 256 -18.12 2.09 -10.56
CA SER A 256 -18.72 2.02 -9.23
C SER A 256 -20.15 1.53 -9.31
N ALA A 257 -20.53 0.71 -8.32
CA ALA A 257 -21.91 0.30 -8.12
C ALA A 257 -22.79 1.45 -7.59
N LEU A 258 -22.21 2.44 -6.91
CA LEU A 258 -22.90 3.54 -6.23
C LEU A 258 -24.10 3.05 -5.40
N SER A 259 -23.92 1.92 -4.75
CA SER A 259 -24.95 1.22 -3.98
C SER A 259 -24.28 0.37 -2.89
N ASP A 260 -24.93 0.29 -1.73
CA ASP A 260 -24.54 -0.65 -0.66
C ASP A 260 -25.24 -2.03 -0.84
N ASP A 261 -26.12 -2.20 -1.85
CA ASP A 261 -26.74 -3.48 -2.16
C ASP A 261 -25.71 -4.41 -2.86
N PRO A 262 -25.30 -5.51 -2.23
CA PRO A 262 -24.33 -6.43 -2.82
C PRO A 262 -24.86 -7.18 -4.06
N ASN A 263 -26.16 -7.13 -4.33
CA ASN A 263 -26.78 -7.79 -5.47
C ASN A 263 -26.98 -6.83 -6.65
N THR A 264 -26.53 -5.58 -6.54
CA THR A 264 -26.64 -4.66 -7.68
C THR A 264 -25.82 -5.13 -8.88
N THR A 265 -26.42 -5.00 -10.05
CA THR A 265 -25.77 -5.31 -11.36
C THR A 265 -25.59 -4.05 -12.20
N GLU A 266 -25.96 -2.89 -11.65
CA GLU A 266 -25.81 -1.61 -12.34
C GLU A 266 -24.49 -0.96 -11.94
N TYR A 267 -23.66 -0.60 -12.91
CA TYR A 267 -22.35 -0.01 -12.72
C TYR A 267 -22.20 1.26 -13.54
N PHE A 268 -21.57 2.26 -12.95
CA PHE A 268 -21.39 3.58 -13.53
C PHE A 268 -19.91 3.89 -13.76
N ASP A 269 -19.60 4.52 -14.91
CA ASP A 269 -18.29 5.10 -15.16
C ASP A 269 -18.09 6.34 -14.30
N VAL A 270 -17.19 6.26 -13.36
CA VAL A 270 -16.81 7.33 -12.42
C VAL A 270 -15.34 7.74 -12.58
N THR A 271 -14.78 7.53 -13.78
CA THR A 271 -13.38 7.83 -14.08
C THR A 271 -13.03 9.28 -13.82
N GLU A 272 -13.88 10.20 -14.30
CA GLU A 272 -13.72 11.62 -14.05
C GLU A 272 -14.43 12.02 -12.77
N GLN A 273 -13.66 12.46 -11.80
CA GLN A 273 -14.14 12.89 -10.49
C GLN A 273 -13.15 13.85 -9.84
N ASN A 274 -13.65 14.84 -9.12
CA ASN A 274 -12.83 15.75 -8.33
C ASN A 274 -12.47 15.06 -7.00
N GLY A 275 -11.16 14.85 -6.75
CA GLY A 275 -10.67 14.20 -5.53
C GLY A 275 -10.46 15.16 -4.35
N SER A 276 -10.82 16.44 -4.48
CA SER A 276 -10.51 17.46 -3.47
C SER A 276 -11.16 17.19 -2.10
N GLN A 277 -12.32 16.51 -2.06
CA GLN A 277 -12.95 16.11 -0.79
C GLN A 277 -12.11 15.14 0.03
N ALA A 278 -11.28 14.33 -0.63
CA ALA A 278 -10.37 13.39 0.04
C ALA A 278 -9.07 14.08 0.47
N PHE A 279 -8.56 15.04 -0.33
CA PHE A 279 -7.32 15.76 -0.02
C PHE A 279 -6.21 14.79 0.43
N ALA A 280 -5.61 15.02 1.60
CA ALA A 280 -4.50 14.22 2.15
C ALA A 280 -4.91 12.84 2.68
N ASP A 281 -6.17 12.49 2.73
CA ASP A 281 -6.59 11.14 3.09
C ASP A 281 -6.63 10.17 1.91
N GLY A 282 -6.70 10.67 0.61
CA GLY A 282 -6.90 9.76 -0.52
C GLY A 282 -6.78 10.30 -1.93
N ASP A 283 -6.23 11.49 -2.20
CA ASP A 283 -6.31 12.14 -3.51
C ASP A 283 -5.26 11.69 -4.56
N ILE A 284 -4.19 11.02 -4.16
CA ILE A 284 -3.06 10.72 -5.05
C ILE A 284 -3.46 9.77 -6.19
N ILE A 285 -2.98 10.09 -7.40
CA ILE A 285 -3.03 9.24 -8.59
C ILE A 285 -1.62 8.72 -8.87
N SER A 286 -1.47 7.41 -9.10
CA SER A 286 -0.16 6.79 -9.33
C SER A 286 -0.25 5.57 -10.24
N THR A 287 0.85 4.82 -10.36
CA THR A 287 0.95 3.52 -11.03
C THR A 287 1.46 2.46 -10.05
N THR A 288 1.22 1.19 -10.34
CA THR A 288 1.78 0.07 -9.56
C THR A 288 3.29 0.15 -9.42
N GLY A 289 3.98 0.61 -10.48
CA GLY A 289 5.44 0.77 -10.49
C GLY A 289 5.95 1.87 -9.56
N ASP A 290 5.31 3.02 -9.55
CA ASP A 290 5.71 4.14 -8.70
C ASP A 290 5.39 3.85 -7.23
N VAL A 291 4.23 3.26 -6.93
CA VAL A 291 3.86 2.88 -5.55
C VAL A 291 4.82 1.81 -5.01
N ASN A 292 5.17 0.78 -5.79
CA ASN A 292 6.20 -0.19 -5.41
C ASN A 292 7.56 0.47 -5.14
N ARG A 293 7.95 1.48 -5.94
CA ARG A 293 9.19 2.24 -5.74
C ARG A 293 9.17 2.99 -4.42
N PHE A 294 8.03 3.60 -4.07
CA PHE A 294 7.84 4.30 -2.81
C PHE A 294 7.97 3.34 -1.61
N PHE A 295 7.21 2.25 -1.55
CA PHE A 295 7.27 1.30 -0.44
C PHE A 295 8.63 0.63 -0.31
N ARG A 296 9.30 0.31 -1.44
CA ARG A 296 10.68 -0.19 -1.42
C ARG A 296 11.66 0.81 -0.79
N ALA A 297 11.51 2.09 -1.10
CA ALA A 297 12.37 3.12 -0.57
C ALA A 297 12.10 3.39 0.90
N LEU A 298 10.84 3.47 1.29
CA LEU A 298 10.39 3.70 2.66
C LEU A 298 10.86 2.58 3.60
N LEU A 299 10.47 1.35 3.31
CA LEU A 299 10.78 0.20 4.17
C LEU A 299 12.27 -0.19 4.11
N GLY A 300 12.94 0.12 3.00
CA GLY A 300 14.40 -0.02 2.87
C GLY A 300 15.20 1.11 3.52
N GLY A 301 14.58 2.01 4.31
CA GLY A 301 15.25 3.05 5.09
C GLY A 301 15.90 4.16 4.26
N ARG A 302 15.38 4.47 3.07
CA ARG A 302 15.95 5.50 2.17
C ARG A 302 15.16 6.81 2.14
N LEU A 303 14.01 6.86 2.81
CA LEU A 303 13.16 8.05 2.85
C LEU A 303 13.11 8.71 4.23
N LEU A 304 13.27 7.92 5.28
CA LEU A 304 13.19 8.40 6.65
C LEU A 304 14.46 8.01 7.41
N PRO A 305 14.93 8.81 8.36
CA PRO A 305 15.91 8.38 9.36
C PRO A 305 15.40 7.16 10.13
N ALA A 306 16.33 6.39 10.72
CA ALA A 306 16.01 5.13 11.39
C ALA A 306 15.00 5.27 12.53
N GLU A 307 15.08 6.40 13.27
CA GLU A 307 14.16 6.71 14.38
C GLU A 307 12.72 6.91 13.88
N GLN A 308 12.51 7.74 12.87
CA GLN A 308 11.20 8.02 12.27
C GLN A 308 10.61 6.77 11.60
N LEU A 309 11.43 5.98 10.91
CA LEU A 309 10.96 4.70 10.34
C LEU A 309 10.57 3.71 11.43
N LYS A 310 11.30 3.67 12.54
CA LYS A 310 10.95 2.86 13.72
C LYS A 310 9.63 3.33 14.33
N ALA A 311 9.46 4.65 14.52
CA ALA A 311 8.21 5.23 15.02
C ALA A 311 7.02 4.86 14.09
N MET A 312 7.19 4.98 12.76
CA MET A 312 6.17 4.60 11.78
C MET A 312 5.73 3.13 11.91
N LYS A 313 6.68 2.23 12.21
CA LYS A 313 6.46 0.78 12.34
C LYS A 313 6.06 0.35 13.76
N THR A 314 6.01 1.27 14.72
CA THR A 314 5.55 0.98 16.08
C THR A 314 4.02 0.93 16.07
N MET A 315 3.47 -0.26 16.39
CA MET A 315 2.04 -0.50 16.34
C MET A 315 1.35 -0.01 17.61
N HIS A 316 0.18 0.61 17.45
CA HIS A 316 -0.68 0.93 18.58
C HIS A 316 -1.22 -0.38 19.19
N PRO A 317 -1.12 -0.57 20.53
CA PRO A 317 -1.50 -1.85 21.17
C PRO A 317 -2.99 -2.19 21.03
N ASN A 318 -3.84 -1.21 20.74
CA ASN A 318 -5.28 -1.37 20.59
C ASN A 318 -5.73 -1.35 19.11
N ALA A 319 -4.79 -1.40 18.16
CA ALA A 319 -5.12 -1.52 16.75
C ALA A 319 -5.76 -2.89 16.52
N GLY A 320 -7.07 -2.95 16.52
CA GLY A 320 -7.86 -4.14 16.19
C GLY A 320 -7.83 -4.43 14.69
N PRO A 321 -8.34 -5.58 14.26
CA PRO A 321 -8.43 -5.92 12.85
C PRO A 321 -9.41 -4.97 12.13
N VAL A 322 -8.86 -3.99 11.43
CA VAL A 322 -9.62 -3.15 10.51
C VAL A 322 -9.37 -3.67 9.11
N ALA A 323 -10.42 -4.01 8.38
CA ALA A 323 -10.37 -4.45 6.97
C ALA A 323 -9.30 -5.54 6.68
N GLY A 324 -9.08 -6.48 7.61
CA GLY A 324 -8.17 -7.61 7.43
C GLY A 324 -6.73 -7.40 7.92
N TYR A 325 -6.34 -6.20 8.38
CA TYR A 325 -5.05 -6.05 9.06
C TYR A 325 -5.18 -6.27 10.56
N THR A 326 -4.06 -6.71 11.15
CA THR A 326 -4.01 -7.00 12.57
C THR A 326 -3.31 -5.91 13.39
N GLU A 327 -2.56 -5.02 12.74
CA GLU A 327 -1.70 -4.03 13.36
C GLU A 327 -1.63 -2.75 12.51
N TYR A 328 -1.67 -1.57 13.14
CA TYR A 328 -1.54 -0.28 12.47
C TYR A 328 -0.59 0.65 13.23
N GLY A 329 0.35 1.25 12.51
CA GLY A 329 1.27 2.25 13.01
C GLY A 329 0.94 3.66 12.49
N LEU A 330 1.94 4.43 12.09
CA LEU A 330 1.74 5.78 11.56
C LEU A 330 1.54 5.70 10.03
N GLY A 331 0.29 5.60 9.57
CA GLY A 331 -0.03 5.51 8.14
C GLY A 331 0.43 4.24 7.44
N LEU A 332 0.72 3.20 8.20
CA LEU A 332 1.23 1.93 7.72
C LEU A 332 0.63 0.80 8.53
N TYR A 333 0.08 -0.21 7.88
CA TYR A 333 -0.38 -1.42 8.55
C TYR A 333 0.56 -2.60 8.34
N SER A 334 0.39 -3.63 9.14
CA SER A 334 1.00 -4.92 8.89
C SER A 334 0.05 -6.08 9.22
N TYR A 335 0.29 -7.21 8.56
CA TYR A 335 -0.38 -8.47 8.88
C TYR A 335 0.50 -9.65 8.45
N ARG A 336 0.11 -10.86 8.88
CA ARG A 336 0.77 -12.10 8.44
C ARG A 336 -0.07 -12.81 7.39
N THR A 337 0.58 -13.18 6.30
CA THR A 337 0.01 -14.06 5.29
C THR A 337 -0.21 -15.46 5.87
N SER A 338 -0.97 -16.31 5.18
CA SER A 338 -1.27 -17.69 5.61
C SER A 338 -0.02 -18.55 5.82
N CYS A 339 1.08 -18.24 5.14
CA CYS A 339 2.37 -18.90 5.31
C CYS A 339 3.30 -18.23 6.35
N GLY A 340 2.78 -17.27 7.14
CA GLY A 340 3.52 -16.63 8.23
C GLY A 340 4.43 -15.46 7.81
N VAL A 341 4.51 -15.12 6.53
CA VAL A 341 5.28 -13.95 6.07
C VAL A 341 4.60 -12.68 6.56
N LYS A 342 5.30 -11.86 7.36
CA LYS A 342 4.80 -10.53 7.75
C LYS A 342 4.98 -9.57 6.58
N VAL A 343 3.90 -8.90 6.21
CA VAL A 343 3.88 -7.85 5.18
C VAL A 343 3.46 -6.53 5.79
N TRP A 344 3.96 -5.45 5.19
CA TRP A 344 3.75 -4.07 5.59
C TRP A 344 3.21 -3.30 4.41
N GLY A 345 2.20 -2.46 4.61
CA GLY A 345 1.63 -1.74 3.48
C GLY A 345 0.45 -0.87 3.81
N HIS A 346 -0.35 -0.61 2.79
CA HIS A 346 -1.66 0.05 2.91
C HIS A 346 -2.57 -0.36 1.76
N SER A 347 -3.87 -0.44 2.02
CA SER A 347 -4.90 -0.58 1.00
C SER A 347 -5.54 0.77 0.68
N GLY A 348 -6.31 0.83 -0.39
CA GLY A 348 -7.04 2.02 -0.77
C GLY A 348 -8.35 1.70 -1.48
N GLY A 349 -9.42 2.39 -1.10
CA GLY A 349 -10.72 2.34 -1.75
C GLY A 349 -11.18 3.75 -2.14
N ALA A 350 -11.54 3.92 -3.40
CA ALA A 350 -12.19 5.10 -3.93
C ALA A 350 -13.32 4.67 -4.85
N SER A 351 -14.24 5.57 -5.18
CA SER A 351 -15.26 5.27 -6.19
C SER A 351 -14.62 4.80 -7.48
N GLY A 352 -14.89 3.55 -7.85
CA GLY A 352 -14.38 2.89 -9.05
C GLY A 352 -12.96 2.34 -8.95
N ALA A 353 -12.34 2.26 -7.77
CA ALA A 353 -10.99 1.70 -7.63
C ALA A 353 -10.77 1.09 -6.25
N LEU A 354 -10.27 -0.15 -6.22
CA LEU A 354 -9.64 -0.73 -5.04
C LEU A 354 -8.18 -1.01 -5.34
N SER A 355 -7.32 -0.84 -4.36
CA SER A 355 -5.89 -1.07 -4.49
C SER A 355 -5.28 -1.55 -3.18
N GLU A 356 -4.21 -2.30 -3.29
CA GLU A 356 -3.38 -2.68 -2.15
C GLU A 356 -1.91 -2.68 -2.55
N THR A 357 -1.07 -2.19 -1.66
CA THR A 357 0.37 -2.34 -1.79
C THR A 357 0.93 -2.87 -0.50
N VAL A 358 1.64 -4.00 -0.60
CA VAL A 358 2.33 -4.62 0.51
C VAL A 358 3.76 -5.01 0.13
N ALA A 359 4.61 -5.02 1.13
CA ALA A 359 6.02 -5.36 0.99
C ALA A 359 6.55 -6.16 2.18
N THR A 360 7.64 -6.89 1.98
CA THR A 360 8.44 -7.42 3.10
C THR A 360 9.04 -6.28 3.91
N GLU A 361 9.40 -6.54 5.14
CA GLU A 361 9.92 -5.53 6.09
C GLU A 361 11.13 -4.76 5.58
N ASP A 362 11.97 -5.39 4.76
CA ASP A 362 13.15 -4.81 4.12
C ASP A 362 12.85 -4.12 2.78
N GLY A 363 11.60 -4.11 2.34
CA GLY A 363 11.17 -3.56 1.06
C GLY A 363 11.68 -4.31 -0.18
N ARG A 364 12.34 -5.49 -0.03
CA ARG A 364 12.95 -6.20 -1.17
C ARG A 364 11.93 -6.94 -2.03
N ARG A 365 10.80 -7.34 -1.45
CA ARG A 365 9.64 -7.86 -2.21
C ARG A 365 8.47 -6.92 -2.01
N THR A 366 7.93 -6.38 -3.11
CA THR A 366 6.76 -5.49 -3.10
C THR A 366 5.75 -5.96 -4.12
N LEU A 367 4.48 -5.86 -3.75
CA LEU A 367 3.35 -6.09 -4.64
C LEU A 367 2.44 -4.88 -4.58
N SER A 368 2.14 -4.28 -5.73
CA SER A 368 1.03 -3.32 -5.87
C SER A 368 -0.01 -3.89 -6.81
N VAL A 369 -1.27 -3.79 -6.43
CA VAL A 369 -2.43 -4.26 -7.18
C VAL A 369 -3.46 -3.15 -7.28
N ASN A 370 -4.13 -3.05 -8.42
CA ASN A 370 -5.32 -2.23 -8.59
C ASN A 370 -6.38 -2.98 -9.38
N VAL A 371 -7.61 -2.85 -8.94
CA VAL A 371 -8.81 -3.22 -9.71
C VAL A 371 -9.56 -1.94 -10.10
N ASN A 372 -10.13 -1.90 -11.30
CA ASN A 372 -10.88 -0.74 -11.79
C ASN A 372 -12.37 -0.79 -11.44
N ALA A 373 -12.64 -1.23 -10.21
CA ALA A 373 -13.96 -1.35 -9.62
C ALA A 373 -13.87 -1.22 -8.09
N ASP A 374 -15.00 -1.04 -7.42
CA ASP A 374 -15.04 -0.81 -5.98
C ASP A 374 -15.95 -1.79 -5.19
N TRP A 375 -16.35 -2.92 -5.81
CA TRP A 375 -17.29 -3.85 -5.17
C TRP A 375 -16.75 -5.23 -4.80
N ASN A 376 -15.55 -5.62 -5.26
CA ASN A 376 -14.97 -6.92 -4.91
C ASN A 376 -13.45 -6.90 -4.90
N TRP A 377 -12.85 -7.68 -4.01
CA TRP A 377 -11.42 -7.83 -3.82
C TRP A 377 -11.04 -9.28 -3.50
N SER A 378 -9.81 -9.68 -3.81
CA SER A 378 -9.31 -11.02 -3.48
C SER A 378 -7.95 -10.96 -2.78
N PRO A 379 -7.86 -11.37 -1.50
CA PRO A 379 -6.59 -11.52 -0.81
C PRO A 379 -5.70 -12.62 -1.41
N ALA A 380 -6.26 -13.51 -2.24
CA ALA A 380 -5.51 -14.58 -2.91
C ALA A 380 -4.36 -14.05 -3.80
N ILE A 381 -4.46 -12.80 -4.28
CA ILE A 381 -3.40 -12.15 -5.07
C ILE A 381 -2.16 -11.94 -4.19
N VAL A 382 -2.34 -11.40 -2.97
CA VAL A 382 -1.25 -11.21 -1.99
C VAL A 382 -0.72 -12.56 -1.52
N GLU A 383 -1.60 -13.47 -1.15
CA GLU A 383 -1.24 -14.82 -0.70
C GLU A 383 -0.38 -15.54 -1.74
N SER A 384 -0.77 -15.50 -3.02
CA SER A 384 0.00 -16.09 -4.10
C SER A 384 1.36 -15.44 -4.30
N ALA A 385 1.44 -14.11 -4.15
CA ALA A 385 2.67 -13.36 -4.32
C ALA A 385 3.72 -13.66 -3.24
N PHE A 386 3.28 -13.88 -2.00
CA PHE A 386 4.18 -14.06 -0.86
C PHE A 386 4.34 -15.52 -0.44
N CYS A 387 3.31 -16.36 -0.61
CA CYS A 387 3.29 -17.76 -0.19
C CYS A 387 3.37 -18.79 -1.33
N GLY A 388 3.15 -18.35 -2.59
CA GLY A 388 3.15 -19.21 -3.77
C GLY A 388 1.79 -19.88 -4.05
N ALA A 389 1.69 -20.62 -5.16
CA ALA A 389 0.44 -21.11 -5.74
C ALA A 389 -0.42 -22.01 -4.81
N LYS A 390 0.17 -22.68 -3.84
CA LYS A 390 -0.56 -23.54 -2.90
C LYS A 390 -1.45 -22.76 -1.92
N ALA A 391 -1.11 -21.50 -1.63
CA ALA A 391 -1.84 -20.64 -0.70
C ALA A 391 -3.06 -19.95 -1.37
N ALA A 392 -3.08 -19.83 -2.69
CA ALA A 392 -4.16 -19.19 -3.44
C ALA A 392 -5.56 -19.79 -3.22
N LYS A 393 -5.63 -21.05 -2.76
CA LYS A 393 -6.91 -21.75 -2.48
C LYS A 393 -7.54 -21.38 -1.13
N ALA A 394 -6.85 -20.66 -0.25
CA ALA A 394 -7.31 -20.38 1.11
C ALA A 394 -8.01 -19.01 1.27
N GLY A 395 -7.88 -18.08 0.31
CA GLY A 395 -8.49 -16.76 0.39
C GLY A 395 -9.92 -16.75 -0.16
N LYS A 396 -10.90 -16.42 0.69
CA LYS A 396 -12.26 -16.11 0.21
C LYS A 396 -12.27 -14.69 -0.32
N THR A 397 -12.95 -14.47 -1.47
CA THR A 397 -13.30 -13.14 -1.97
C THR A 397 -14.23 -12.47 -0.96
N GLY A 398 -14.02 -11.17 -0.71
CA GLY A 398 -14.87 -10.40 0.17
C GLY A 398 -14.70 -8.89 -0.08
N PRO A 399 -15.67 -8.07 0.31
CA PRO A 399 -15.53 -6.63 0.19
C PRO A 399 -14.42 -6.12 1.11
N ILE A 400 -13.60 -5.22 0.60
CA ILE A 400 -12.76 -4.35 1.44
C ILE A 400 -13.72 -3.36 2.11
N ALA A 401 -13.65 -3.19 3.42
CA ALA A 401 -14.40 -2.15 4.11
C ALA A 401 -14.05 -0.78 3.50
N ARG A 402 -15.05 -0.07 3.03
CA ARG A 402 -14.96 1.32 2.52
C ARG A 402 -14.89 2.29 3.68
#